data_819281756ff230fa47da7b3febd58627
#
_entry.id   819281756ff230fa47da7b3febd58627
#
_cell.length_a   1.000
_cell.length_b   1.000
_cell.length_c   1.000
_cell.angle_alpha   90.00
_cell.angle_beta   90.00
_cell.angle_gamma   90.00
#
_symmetry.space_group_name_H-M   'P 1'
#
loop_
_entity.id
_entity.type
_entity.pdbx_description
1 polymer ?
#
loop_
_entity_poly.entity_id
_entity_poly.type
_entity_poly.pdbx_seq_one_letter_code
_entity_poly.pdbx_strand_id
1 'polypeptide(L)'
;MQLKIHMVTIEDLMPQDHFLRKLEKALDLSFVYEETRHLYSQKYGRPPIDPVVLVKYLLVGFLYGIPSERQIEKRIETDIALRWYLGLDLLDRVPDHSTISQLRRRKPEFRNVFRRLFHVVVQQCIAEGLVTGKIVATDSTHMKANASVSSECLVEVQEGPEVYWERLNQYEEQGLEKLKRLKGKRRAERKEPIKKKNTRSHKRVSRTDPEAGHMKRPGKPEGPYYLVHETLDTDHGIILAVTATAGNSYDSVPYLDQIEDVHKNIIPVQIATADSAYDFALAH
;
A
#
# COMPACT_ATOMS: atom_id res chain seq x y z
N MET A 1 34.76 40.65 3.96
CA MET A 1 33.32 40.35 3.87
C MET A 1 32.65 40.92 5.11
N GLN A 2 31.75 41.90 5.00
CA GLN A 2 31.05 42.43 6.16
C GLN A 2 29.98 41.46 6.62
N LEU A 3 30.00 41.01 7.87
CA LEU A 3 28.95 40.20 8.49
C LEU A 3 27.70 41.09 8.70
N LYS A 4 26.60 40.71 8.06
CA LYS A 4 25.29 41.32 8.32
C LYS A 4 24.51 40.39 9.24
N ILE A 5 23.96 40.91 10.32
CA ILE A 5 23.10 40.18 11.24
C ILE A 5 21.64 40.45 10.83
N HIS A 6 20.89 39.42 10.60
CA HIS A 6 19.45 39.46 10.32
C HIS A 6 18.72 38.65 11.39
N MET A 7 17.63 39.18 11.93
CA MET A 7 16.68 38.39 12.73
C MET A 7 15.58 37.88 11.79
N VAL A 8 15.56 36.61 11.59
CA VAL A 8 14.58 35.95 10.69
C VAL A 8 14.06 34.66 11.35
N THR A 9 12.82 34.37 11.13
CA THR A 9 12.20 33.06 11.47
C THR A 9 12.23 32.14 10.26
N ILE A 10 12.03 30.86 10.48
CA ILE A 10 11.89 29.89 9.36
C ILE A 10 10.65 30.21 8.50
N GLU A 11 9.63 30.81 9.12
CA GLU A 11 8.41 31.25 8.43
C GLU A 11 8.72 32.39 7.43
N ASP A 12 9.60 33.34 7.78
CA ASP A 12 10.00 34.44 6.90
C ASP A 12 10.82 33.96 5.68
N LEU A 13 11.53 32.84 5.85
CA LEU A 13 12.37 32.25 4.81
C LEU A 13 11.61 31.33 3.86
N MET A 14 10.40 30.90 4.24
CA MET A 14 9.57 29.98 3.46
C MET A 14 8.72 30.73 2.43
N PRO A 15 8.91 30.53 1.10
CA PRO A 15 8.11 31.21 0.08
C PRO A 15 6.61 30.96 0.24
N GLN A 16 5.79 32.00 0.00
CA GLN A 16 4.34 31.95 0.21
C GLN A 16 3.62 31.04 -0.78
N ASP A 17 4.15 30.86 -1.98
CA ASP A 17 3.60 30.03 -3.06
C ASP A 17 4.14 28.59 -3.09
N HIS A 18 4.98 28.23 -2.12
CA HIS A 18 5.65 26.93 -2.10
C HIS A 18 4.64 25.76 -1.98
N PHE A 19 4.91 24.67 -2.70
CA PHE A 19 4.08 23.46 -2.73
C PHE A 19 3.76 22.92 -1.33
N LEU A 20 4.73 22.88 -0.42
CA LEU A 20 4.53 22.35 0.93
C LEU A 20 3.53 23.18 1.76
N ARG A 21 3.38 24.48 1.49
CA ARG A 21 2.32 25.30 2.12
C ARG A 21 0.93 24.88 1.65
N LYS A 22 0.80 24.57 0.37
CA LYS A 22 -0.45 24.06 -0.19
C LYS A 22 -0.78 22.70 0.39
N LEU A 23 0.23 21.83 0.49
CA LEU A 23 0.08 20.50 1.10
C LEU A 23 -0.33 20.59 2.57
N GLU A 24 0.32 21.45 3.37
CA GLU A 24 0.00 21.65 4.79
C GLU A 24 -1.45 22.12 5.00
N LYS A 25 -1.96 22.96 4.10
CA LYS A 25 -3.35 23.43 4.14
C LYS A 25 -4.35 22.36 3.69
N ALA A 26 -3.96 21.50 2.73
CA ALA A 26 -4.84 20.49 2.15
C ALA A 26 -4.93 19.22 2.99
N LEU A 27 -3.87 18.87 3.73
CA LEU A 27 -3.76 17.59 4.43
C LEU A 27 -3.81 17.79 5.95
N ASP A 28 -4.95 17.47 6.55
CA ASP A 28 -5.09 17.41 8.00
C ASP A 28 -4.55 16.06 8.53
N LEU A 29 -3.49 16.14 9.33
CA LEU A 29 -2.85 14.99 9.98
C LEU A 29 -3.22 14.84 11.47
N SER A 30 -4.24 15.53 11.96
CA SER A 30 -4.67 15.47 13.37
C SER A 30 -5.05 14.04 13.81
N PHE A 31 -5.61 13.24 12.92
CA PHE A 31 -5.95 11.84 13.16
C PHE A 31 -4.73 10.98 13.56
N VAL A 32 -3.52 11.38 13.20
CA VAL A 32 -2.28 10.66 13.55
C VAL A 32 -2.10 10.57 15.04
N TYR A 33 -2.45 11.62 15.78
CA TYR A 33 -2.37 11.62 17.25
C TYR A 33 -3.34 10.62 17.87
N GLU A 34 -4.55 10.48 17.33
CA GLU A 34 -5.54 9.52 17.80
C GLU A 34 -5.08 8.09 17.55
N GLU A 35 -4.65 7.80 16.32
CA GLU A 35 -4.18 6.48 15.89
C GLU A 35 -2.90 6.02 16.63
N THR A 36 -2.08 6.94 17.07
CA THR A 36 -0.79 6.61 17.70
C THR A 36 -0.76 6.76 19.21
N ARG A 37 -1.80 7.34 19.83
CA ARG A 37 -1.84 7.63 21.28
C ARG A 37 -1.45 6.43 22.14
N HIS A 38 -1.93 5.25 21.81
CA HIS A 38 -1.67 4.01 22.54
C HIS A 38 -0.23 3.49 22.39
N LEU A 39 0.52 3.96 21.39
CA LEU A 39 1.89 3.56 21.10
C LEU A 39 2.93 4.33 21.94
N TYR A 40 2.53 5.40 22.62
CA TYR A 40 3.41 6.29 23.36
C TYR A 40 3.16 6.22 24.86
N SER A 41 4.26 6.10 25.64
CA SER A 41 4.18 6.15 27.08
C SER A 41 3.98 7.58 27.56
N GLN A 42 3.02 7.80 28.44
CA GLN A 42 2.75 9.12 29.03
C GLN A 42 3.66 9.48 30.21
N LYS A 43 4.35 8.50 30.81
CA LYS A 43 5.04 8.71 32.09
C LYS A 43 6.53 8.42 32.10
N TYR A 44 7.05 7.61 31.17
CA TYR A 44 8.43 7.13 31.24
C TYR A 44 9.09 7.10 29.87
N GLY A 45 10.39 7.45 29.81
CA GLY A 45 11.25 7.33 28.65
C GLY A 45 11.76 8.66 28.11
N ARG A 46 12.62 8.58 27.08
CA ARG A 46 13.07 9.76 26.33
C ARG A 46 11.86 10.38 25.63
N PRO A 47 11.77 11.73 25.57
CA PRO A 47 10.71 12.39 24.80
C PRO A 47 10.59 11.78 23.40
N PRO A 48 9.41 11.29 23.02
CA PRO A 48 9.22 10.67 21.72
C PRO A 48 9.30 11.72 20.62
N ILE A 49 9.68 11.33 19.43
CA ILE A 49 9.47 12.15 18.24
C ILE A 49 7.96 12.25 18.02
N ASP A 50 7.49 13.46 17.72
CA ASP A 50 6.09 13.70 17.41
C ASP A 50 5.66 12.78 16.24
N PRO A 51 4.56 12.02 16.36
CA PRO A 51 4.12 11.09 15.32
C PRO A 51 3.77 11.79 14.00
N VAL A 52 3.28 13.02 14.04
CA VAL A 52 3.00 13.82 12.83
C VAL A 52 4.31 14.16 12.11
N VAL A 53 5.36 14.51 12.86
CA VAL A 53 6.69 14.75 12.27
C VAL A 53 7.22 13.50 11.58
N LEU A 54 6.98 12.31 12.12
CA LEU A 54 7.37 11.04 11.49
C LEU A 54 6.61 10.79 10.18
N VAL A 55 5.31 11.05 10.15
CA VAL A 55 4.51 10.94 8.93
C VAL A 55 4.98 11.93 7.88
N LYS A 56 5.16 13.20 8.23
CA LYS A 56 5.67 14.24 7.34
C LYS A 56 7.06 13.92 6.81
N TYR A 57 7.95 13.37 7.65
CA TYR A 57 9.30 12.94 7.25
C TYR A 57 9.23 11.88 6.13
N LEU A 58 8.37 10.86 6.27
CA LEU A 58 8.20 9.82 5.26
C LEU A 58 7.50 10.37 4.00
N LEU A 59 6.50 11.23 4.16
CA LEU A 59 5.84 11.90 3.03
C LEU A 59 6.82 12.70 2.18
N VAL A 60 7.75 13.44 2.81
CA VAL A 60 8.83 14.14 2.09
C VAL A 60 9.64 13.15 1.23
N GLY A 61 9.99 11.98 1.79
CA GLY A 61 10.69 10.94 1.04
C GLY A 61 9.97 10.52 -0.24
N PHE A 62 8.66 10.28 -0.15
CA PHE A 62 7.84 9.91 -1.30
C PHE A 62 7.65 11.08 -2.28
N LEU A 63 7.28 12.25 -1.81
CA LEU A 63 6.97 13.41 -2.65
C LEU A 63 8.19 13.92 -3.43
N TYR A 64 9.37 13.82 -2.86
CA TYR A 64 10.62 14.27 -3.48
C TYR A 64 11.45 13.12 -4.09
N GLY A 65 10.93 11.89 -4.10
CA GLY A 65 11.62 10.73 -4.67
C GLY A 65 12.95 10.40 -3.98
N ILE A 66 13.07 10.64 -2.67
CA ILE A 66 14.31 10.40 -1.93
C ILE A 66 14.38 8.92 -1.52
N PRO A 67 15.36 8.14 -2.01
CA PRO A 67 15.31 6.68 -1.97
C PRO A 67 15.66 6.07 -0.60
N SER A 68 16.17 6.85 0.37
CA SER A 68 16.52 6.30 1.69
C SER A 68 16.32 7.29 2.83
N GLU A 69 15.95 6.78 3.99
CA GLU A 69 15.73 7.58 5.20
C GLU A 69 16.98 8.40 5.60
N ARG A 70 18.18 7.85 5.38
CA ARG A 70 19.44 8.59 5.61
C ARG A 70 19.58 9.79 4.68
N GLN A 71 19.13 9.68 3.43
CA GLN A 71 19.17 10.80 2.50
C GLN A 71 18.06 11.81 2.82
N ILE A 72 16.89 11.36 3.30
CA ILE A 72 15.84 12.26 3.80
C ILE A 72 16.36 13.11 4.94
N GLU A 73 17.01 12.50 5.97
CA GLU A 73 17.63 13.21 7.07
C GLU A 73 18.60 14.31 6.59
N LYS A 74 19.57 13.94 5.75
CA LYS A 74 20.54 14.88 5.18
C LYS A 74 19.89 16.01 4.37
N ARG A 75 18.82 15.71 3.65
CA ARG A 75 18.10 16.71 2.88
C ARG A 75 17.38 17.70 3.78
N ILE A 76 16.71 17.22 4.83
CA ILE A 76 16.02 18.07 5.82
C ILE A 76 17.02 18.94 6.57
N GLU A 77 18.26 18.46 6.85
CA GLU A 77 19.29 19.26 7.52
C GLU A 77 19.61 20.57 6.80
N THR A 78 19.55 20.59 5.48
CA THR A 78 19.99 21.70 4.64
C THR A 78 18.88 22.44 3.91
N ASP A 79 17.64 21.91 3.94
CA ASP A 79 16.51 22.44 3.19
C ASP A 79 15.50 23.13 4.14
N ILE A 80 15.41 24.43 4.03
CA ILE A 80 14.54 25.26 4.88
C ILE A 80 13.07 24.91 4.69
N ALA A 81 12.63 24.63 3.46
CA ALA A 81 11.24 24.32 3.19
C ALA A 81 10.82 22.97 3.82
N LEU A 82 11.71 21.98 3.80
CA LEU A 82 11.48 20.71 4.45
C LEU A 82 11.46 20.84 5.98
N ARG A 83 12.39 21.63 6.55
CA ARG A 83 12.38 21.93 8.00
C ARG A 83 11.07 22.59 8.41
N TRP A 84 10.65 23.62 7.67
CA TRP A 84 9.39 24.30 7.90
C TRP A 84 8.21 23.33 7.88
N TYR A 85 8.13 22.46 6.89
CA TYR A 85 7.04 21.49 6.74
C TYR A 85 6.98 20.47 7.89
N LEU A 86 8.14 20.10 8.45
CA LEU A 86 8.22 19.22 9.61
C LEU A 86 7.94 19.95 10.94
N GLY A 87 7.79 21.29 10.94
CA GLY A 87 7.65 22.08 12.15
C GLY A 87 8.96 22.22 12.94
N LEU A 88 10.11 22.04 12.30
CA LEU A 88 11.44 22.20 12.90
C LEU A 88 11.92 23.63 12.72
N ASP A 89 12.48 24.24 13.78
CA ASP A 89 13.15 25.53 13.68
C ASP A 89 14.57 25.41 13.07
N LEU A 90 15.21 26.53 12.77
CA LEU A 90 16.53 26.58 12.12
C LEU A 90 17.60 25.80 12.90
N LEU A 91 17.53 25.80 14.22
CA LEU A 91 18.49 25.15 15.12
C LEU A 91 18.03 23.80 15.65
N ASP A 92 16.80 23.37 15.35
CA ASP A 92 16.28 22.10 15.82
C ASP A 92 17.03 20.93 15.20
N ARG A 93 17.18 19.86 15.99
CA ARG A 93 17.78 18.64 15.51
C ARG A 93 16.80 17.84 14.64
N VAL A 94 17.24 17.48 13.45
CA VAL A 94 16.47 16.60 12.57
C VAL A 94 16.34 15.19 13.19
N PRO A 95 15.17 14.53 13.10
CA PRO A 95 15.01 13.16 13.53
C PRO A 95 16.00 12.21 12.83
N ASP A 96 16.71 11.42 13.60
CA ASP A 96 17.69 10.45 13.10
C ASP A 96 16.99 9.32 12.32
N HIS A 97 17.50 8.98 11.13
CA HIS A 97 16.97 7.95 10.25
C HIS A 97 16.85 6.57 10.92
N SER A 98 17.77 6.23 11.83
CA SER A 98 17.71 4.94 12.54
C SER A 98 16.55 4.86 13.51
N THR A 99 16.16 5.98 14.12
CA THR A 99 14.99 6.07 15.00
C THR A 99 13.71 5.80 14.22
N ILE A 100 13.60 6.36 13.01
CA ILE A 100 12.44 6.16 12.12
C ILE A 100 12.34 4.71 11.67
N SER A 101 13.45 4.15 11.20
CA SER A 101 13.55 2.75 10.81
C SER A 101 13.19 1.78 11.95
N GLN A 102 13.69 2.06 13.16
CA GLN A 102 13.37 1.25 14.35
C GLN A 102 11.90 1.35 14.75
N LEU A 103 11.29 2.54 14.66
CA LEU A 103 9.88 2.72 14.98
C LEU A 103 9.01 1.85 14.07
N ARG A 104 9.22 1.89 12.75
CA ARG A 104 8.46 1.08 11.79
C ARG A 104 8.57 -0.42 12.06
N ARG A 105 9.75 -0.89 12.49
CA ARG A 105 9.96 -2.32 12.82
C ARG A 105 9.36 -2.73 14.15
N ARG A 106 9.46 -1.87 15.17
CA ARG A 106 9.04 -2.20 16.55
C ARG A 106 7.56 -1.98 16.81
N LYS A 107 6.91 -1.13 15.99
CA LYS A 107 5.49 -0.78 16.13
C LYS A 107 4.78 -1.00 14.79
N PRO A 108 4.45 -2.27 14.46
CA PRO A 108 3.80 -2.60 13.20
C PRO A 108 2.43 -1.93 13.05
N GLU A 109 1.78 -1.57 14.18
CA GLU A 109 0.53 -0.85 14.23
C GLU A 109 0.61 0.53 13.55
N PHE A 110 1.82 1.11 13.45
CA PHE A 110 2.05 2.36 12.73
C PHE A 110 1.68 2.28 11.23
N ARG A 111 1.57 1.06 10.69
CA ARG A 111 1.04 0.83 9.33
C ARG A 111 -0.41 1.31 9.19
N ASN A 112 -1.20 1.26 10.26
CA ASN A 112 -2.59 1.71 10.25
C ASN A 112 -2.70 3.21 9.97
N VAL A 113 -1.71 4.01 10.42
CA VAL A 113 -1.64 5.44 10.12
C VAL A 113 -1.58 5.68 8.61
N PHE A 114 -0.75 4.92 7.86
CA PHE A 114 -0.66 5.08 6.41
C PHE A 114 -1.91 4.59 5.69
N ARG A 115 -2.55 3.52 6.19
CA ARG A 115 -3.84 3.09 5.67
C ARG A 115 -4.91 4.17 5.88
N ARG A 116 -4.96 4.76 7.07
CA ARG A 116 -5.88 5.85 7.37
C ARG A 116 -5.59 7.08 6.52
N LEU A 117 -4.32 7.44 6.36
CA LEU A 117 -3.88 8.54 5.47
C LEU A 117 -4.38 8.34 4.04
N PHE A 118 -4.22 7.12 3.50
CA PHE A 118 -4.72 6.78 2.17
C PHE A 118 -6.23 7.03 2.07
N HIS A 119 -7.01 6.54 3.04
CA HIS A 119 -8.46 6.76 3.06
C HIS A 119 -8.83 8.25 3.17
N VAL A 120 -8.13 9.02 4.01
CA VAL A 120 -8.37 10.47 4.14
C VAL A 120 -8.14 11.18 2.81
N VAL A 121 -7.04 10.88 2.12
CA VAL A 121 -6.73 11.47 0.80
C VAL A 121 -7.78 11.08 -0.24
N VAL A 122 -8.20 9.82 -0.30
CA VAL A 122 -9.24 9.36 -1.22
C VAL A 122 -10.58 10.07 -0.94
N GLN A 123 -10.97 10.21 0.33
CA GLN A 123 -12.18 10.93 0.70
C GLN A 123 -12.13 12.42 0.31
N GLN A 124 -10.99 13.06 0.46
CA GLN A 124 -10.79 14.44 -0.03
C GLN A 124 -10.94 14.51 -1.55
N CYS A 125 -10.35 13.57 -2.30
CA CYS A 125 -10.52 13.51 -3.76
C CYS A 125 -11.99 13.32 -4.17
N ILE A 126 -12.76 12.52 -3.42
CA ILE A 126 -14.21 12.35 -3.65
C ILE A 126 -14.93 13.67 -3.38
N ALA A 127 -14.64 14.33 -2.26
CA ALA A 127 -15.28 15.59 -1.89
C ALA A 127 -15.04 16.72 -2.91
N GLU A 128 -13.85 16.75 -3.52
CA GLU A 128 -13.47 17.68 -4.59
C GLU A 128 -13.98 17.25 -5.99
N GLY A 129 -14.73 16.14 -6.09
CA GLY A 129 -15.27 15.64 -7.36
C GLY A 129 -14.23 15.03 -8.32
N LEU A 130 -13.03 14.69 -7.82
CA LEU A 130 -11.97 14.04 -8.61
C LEU A 130 -12.18 12.54 -8.77
N VAL A 131 -13.11 11.95 -8.03
CA VAL A 131 -13.49 10.53 -8.08
C VAL A 131 -14.97 10.44 -8.33
N THR A 132 -15.37 9.74 -9.40
CA THR A 132 -16.79 9.65 -9.79
C THR A 132 -17.38 8.26 -9.61
N GLY A 133 -16.56 7.21 -9.58
CA GLY A 133 -17.00 5.82 -9.56
C GLY A 133 -17.67 5.32 -10.83
N LYS A 134 -17.70 6.12 -11.91
CA LYS A 134 -18.32 5.71 -13.17
C LYS A 134 -17.63 4.52 -13.79
N ILE A 135 -16.32 4.61 -13.96
CA ILE A 135 -15.50 3.54 -14.49
C ILE A 135 -14.27 3.40 -13.59
N VAL A 136 -14.08 2.21 -13.04
CA VAL A 136 -12.86 1.86 -12.34
C VAL A 136 -12.10 0.81 -13.12
N ALA A 137 -10.78 0.92 -13.13
CA ALA A 137 -9.90 -0.03 -13.79
C ALA A 137 -8.99 -0.69 -12.76
N THR A 138 -8.80 -2.01 -12.91
CA THR A 138 -7.87 -2.77 -12.06
C THR A 138 -6.77 -3.36 -12.92
N ASP A 139 -5.54 -3.18 -12.46
CA ASP A 139 -4.34 -3.79 -13.05
C ASP A 139 -3.41 -4.26 -11.95
N SER A 140 -2.41 -5.07 -12.32
CA SER A 140 -1.42 -5.57 -11.39
C SER A 140 0.01 -5.29 -11.86
N THR A 141 0.87 -4.96 -10.91
CA THR A 141 2.30 -4.77 -11.15
C THR A 141 3.15 -5.68 -10.26
N HIS A 142 4.28 -6.16 -10.81
CA HIS A 142 5.21 -6.98 -10.05
C HIS A 142 6.19 -6.11 -9.29
N MET A 143 6.20 -6.26 -7.97
CA MET A 143 7.17 -5.61 -7.08
C MET A 143 8.20 -6.63 -6.61
N LYS A 144 9.48 -6.38 -6.89
CA LYS A 144 10.56 -7.25 -6.44
C LYS A 144 10.64 -7.24 -4.91
N ALA A 145 10.61 -8.43 -4.30
CA ALA A 145 10.82 -8.57 -2.87
C ALA A 145 12.26 -8.22 -2.47
N ASN A 146 12.47 -7.77 -1.24
CA ASN A 146 13.81 -7.53 -0.70
C ASN A 146 14.48 -8.86 -0.29
N ALA A 147 14.54 -9.78 -1.25
CA ALA A 147 15.07 -11.11 -1.09
C ALA A 147 15.86 -11.53 -2.34
N SER A 148 16.85 -12.38 -2.15
CA SER A 148 17.66 -12.95 -3.23
C SER A 148 17.13 -14.33 -3.64
N VAL A 149 17.25 -14.69 -4.91
CA VAL A 149 17.00 -16.06 -5.40
C VAL A 149 17.85 -17.09 -4.66
N SER A 150 19.07 -16.73 -4.26
CA SER A 150 19.94 -17.60 -3.46
C SER A 150 19.44 -17.84 -2.03
N SER A 151 18.51 -17.04 -1.54
CA SER A 151 17.85 -17.24 -0.23
C SER A 151 16.69 -18.23 -0.29
N GLU A 152 16.28 -18.65 -1.47
CA GLU A 152 15.17 -19.58 -1.66
C GLU A 152 15.54 -21.01 -1.30
N CYS A 153 14.61 -21.72 -0.69
CA CYS A 153 14.67 -23.16 -0.44
C CYS A 153 13.39 -23.84 -0.94
N LEU A 154 13.53 -25.12 -1.27
CA LEU A 154 12.37 -25.95 -1.61
C LEU A 154 11.72 -26.43 -0.31
N VAL A 155 10.45 -26.11 -0.14
CA VAL A 155 9.64 -26.57 0.99
C VAL A 155 8.59 -27.52 0.43
N GLU A 156 8.47 -28.70 1.05
CA GLU A 156 7.41 -29.64 0.70
C GLU A 156 6.04 -29.04 1.09
N VAL A 157 5.14 -28.97 0.12
CA VAL A 157 3.78 -28.50 0.38
C VAL A 157 3.06 -29.64 1.08
N GLN A 158 2.78 -29.46 2.37
CA GLN A 158 2.04 -30.45 3.18
C GLN A 158 0.57 -30.58 2.77
N GLU A 159 0.05 -29.59 2.05
CA GLU A 159 -1.29 -29.62 1.49
C GLU A 159 -1.23 -30.25 0.11
N GLY A 160 -1.88 -31.41 -0.05
CA GLY A 160 -2.02 -32.07 -1.34
C GLY A 160 -2.79 -31.17 -2.34
N PRO A 161 -2.64 -31.40 -3.66
CA PRO A 161 -3.41 -30.71 -4.69
C PRO A 161 -4.92 -30.72 -4.44
N GLU A 162 -5.44 -31.75 -3.76
CA GLU A 162 -6.84 -31.92 -3.42
C GLU A 162 -7.33 -30.81 -2.47
N VAL A 163 -6.56 -30.47 -1.43
CA VAL A 163 -6.92 -29.40 -0.48
C VAL A 163 -6.89 -28.02 -1.16
N TYR A 164 -5.94 -27.82 -2.09
CA TYR A 164 -5.89 -26.60 -2.89
C TYR A 164 -7.12 -26.47 -3.81
N TRP A 165 -7.53 -27.58 -4.47
CA TRP A 165 -8.71 -27.60 -5.32
C TRP A 165 -10.01 -27.48 -4.52
N GLU A 166 -10.08 -28.09 -3.33
CA GLU A 166 -11.21 -27.91 -2.42
C GLU A 166 -11.34 -26.45 -1.98
N ARG A 167 -10.23 -25.79 -1.68
CA ARG A 167 -10.21 -24.35 -1.32
C ARG A 167 -10.64 -23.48 -2.49
N LEU A 168 -10.15 -23.72 -3.71
CA LEU A 168 -10.60 -23.06 -4.93
C LEU A 168 -12.11 -23.26 -5.17
N ASN A 169 -12.58 -24.50 -5.05
CA ASN A 169 -13.99 -24.81 -5.19
C ASN A 169 -14.85 -24.12 -4.13
N GLN A 170 -14.36 -24.02 -2.89
CA GLN A 170 -15.04 -23.28 -1.82
C GLN A 170 -15.09 -21.77 -2.13
N TYR A 171 -14.03 -21.20 -2.67
CA TYR A 171 -14.01 -19.78 -3.11
C TYR A 171 -14.97 -19.58 -4.29
N GLU A 172 -14.99 -20.48 -5.26
CA GLU A 172 -15.94 -20.44 -6.37
C GLU A 172 -17.40 -20.61 -5.90
N GLU A 173 -17.66 -21.53 -4.96
CA GLU A 173 -19.00 -21.72 -4.39
C GLU A 173 -19.47 -20.51 -3.59
N GLN A 174 -18.60 -19.91 -2.77
CA GLN A 174 -18.90 -18.69 -2.03
C GLN A 174 -19.14 -17.50 -2.97
N GLY A 175 -18.32 -17.37 -4.02
CA GLY A 175 -18.51 -16.36 -5.07
C GLY A 175 -19.82 -16.58 -5.85
N LEU A 176 -20.14 -17.81 -6.22
CA LEU A 176 -21.42 -18.17 -6.88
C LEU A 176 -22.63 -17.93 -5.96
N GLU A 177 -22.52 -18.17 -4.66
CA GLU A 177 -23.60 -17.84 -3.71
C GLU A 177 -23.78 -16.33 -3.56
N LYS A 178 -22.69 -15.55 -3.51
CA LYS A 178 -22.76 -14.09 -3.51
C LYS A 178 -23.43 -13.57 -4.78
N LEU A 179 -23.08 -14.11 -5.96
CA LEU A 179 -23.70 -13.76 -7.25
C LEU A 179 -25.18 -14.19 -7.37
N LYS A 180 -25.56 -15.34 -6.83
CA LYS A 180 -26.97 -15.77 -6.79
C LYS A 180 -27.82 -14.83 -5.94
N ARG A 181 -27.27 -14.27 -4.86
CA ARG A 181 -27.92 -13.23 -4.04
C ARG A 181 -28.07 -11.92 -4.80
N LEU A 182 -27.11 -11.57 -5.67
CA LEU A 182 -27.09 -10.31 -6.43
C LEU A 182 -27.93 -10.37 -7.71
N LYS A 183 -27.96 -11.51 -8.44
CA LYS A 183 -28.56 -11.60 -9.79
C LYS A 183 -29.85 -12.41 -9.87
N GLY A 184 -30.46 -12.87 -8.76
CA GLY A 184 -31.76 -13.56 -8.81
C GLY A 184 -31.89 -14.53 -9.99
N LYS A 185 -31.40 -15.77 -9.85
CA LYS A 185 -31.63 -16.96 -10.70
C LYS A 185 -31.22 -16.87 -12.18
N ARG A 186 -30.01 -17.27 -12.51
CA ARG A 186 -29.68 -18.02 -13.71
C ARG A 186 -28.79 -19.21 -13.36
N ARG A 187 -29.19 -20.42 -13.80
CA ARG A 187 -28.55 -21.69 -13.48
C ARG A 187 -27.35 -21.89 -14.40
N ALA A 188 -26.13 -21.96 -13.86
CA ALA A 188 -24.93 -22.38 -14.58
C ALA A 188 -24.74 -23.91 -14.39
N GLU A 189 -24.54 -24.63 -15.49
CA GLU A 189 -24.25 -26.05 -15.47
C GLU A 189 -22.82 -26.33 -15.02
N ARG A 190 -22.68 -27.29 -14.13
CA ARG A 190 -21.42 -27.71 -13.50
C ARG A 190 -20.63 -28.61 -14.46
N LYS A 191 -19.37 -28.25 -14.79
CA LYS A 191 -18.41 -29.15 -15.42
C LYS A 191 -17.75 -30.03 -14.35
N GLU A 192 -17.68 -31.34 -14.61
CA GLU A 192 -17.07 -32.29 -13.68
C GLU A 192 -15.57 -32.03 -13.46
N PRO A 193 -15.03 -32.21 -12.23
CA PRO A 193 -13.64 -31.96 -11.92
C PRO A 193 -12.70 -33.00 -12.50
N ILE A 194 -11.62 -32.56 -13.09
CA ILE A 194 -10.55 -33.39 -13.66
C ILE A 194 -9.71 -33.99 -12.52
N LYS A 195 -9.75 -35.29 -12.29
CA LYS A 195 -8.91 -36.01 -11.33
C LYS A 195 -7.45 -36.05 -11.83
N LYS A 196 -6.54 -35.38 -11.15
CA LYS A 196 -5.07 -35.45 -11.37
C LYS A 196 -4.36 -36.25 -10.28
N LYS A 197 -3.37 -37.05 -10.72
CA LYS A 197 -2.54 -37.94 -9.88
C LYS A 197 -1.72 -37.12 -8.84
N ASN A 198 -1.63 -37.64 -7.60
CA ASN A 198 -0.79 -37.15 -6.50
C ASN A 198 0.67 -37.07 -6.92
N THR A 199 1.18 -35.86 -7.12
CA THR A 199 2.60 -35.54 -7.18
C THR A 199 2.90 -34.64 -6.00
N ARG A 200 3.84 -35.05 -5.13
CA ARG A 200 4.38 -34.21 -4.06
C ARG A 200 4.90 -32.91 -4.70
N SER A 201 4.25 -31.82 -4.41
CA SER A 201 4.66 -30.52 -4.96
C SER A 201 5.60 -29.81 -3.98
N HIS A 202 6.70 -29.29 -4.49
CA HIS A 202 7.62 -28.45 -3.74
C HIS A 202 7.37 -27.00 -4.12
N LYS A 203 7.29 -26.12 -3.11
CA LYS A 203 7.17 -24.67 -3.29
C LYS A 203 8.54 -24.04 -2.99
N ARG A 204 8.97 -23.11 -3.84
CA ARG A 204 10.12 -22.25 -3.53
C ARG A 204 9.69 -21.15 -2.57
N VAL A 205 10.39 -21.03 -1.46
CA VAL A 205 10.11 -20.04 -0.42
C VAL A 205 11.42 -19.35 -0.07
N SER A 206 11.42 -18.03 -0.04
CA SER A 206 12.58 -17.28 0.42
C SER A 206 12.71 -17.37 1.95
N ARG A 207 13.93 -17.63 2.46
CA ARG A 207 14.20 -17.59 3.90
C ARG A 207 14.20 -16.17 4.45
N THR A 208 14.50 -15.18 3.61
CA THR A 208 14.56 -13.77 4.01
C THR A 208 13.18 -13.14 4.02
N ASP A 209 12.32 -13.55 3.07
CA ASP A 209 10.96 -13.03 2.90
C ASP A 209 10.02 -14.17 2.50
N PRO A 210 9.51 -14.93 3.48
CA PRO A 210 8.69 -16.13 3.23
C PRO A 210 7.33 -15.86 2.58
N GLU A 211 6.83 -14.61 2.69
CA GLU A 211 5.56 -14.20 2.10
C GLU A 211 5.67 -13.89 0.60
N ALA A 212 6.88 -13.61 0.12
CA ALA A 212 7.12 -13.38 -1.30
C ALA A 212 6.92 -14.65 -2.12
N GLY A 213 6.23 -14.54 -3.24
CA GLY A 213 6.04 -15.65 -4.18
C GLY A 213 7.16 -15.72 -5.19
N HIS A 214 7.62 -16.96 -5.51
CA HIS A 214 8.56 -17.16 -6.60
C HIS A 214 7.87 -16.97 -7.95
N MET A 215 8.22 -15.90 -8.65
CA MET A 215 7.70 -15.58 -9.98
C MET A 215 8.61 -16.14 -11.07
N LYS A 216 7.98 -16.83 -12.04
CA LYS A 216 8.62 -17.25 -13.28
C LYS A 216 7.67 -17.00 -14.44
N ARG A 217 7.87 -15.88 -15.15
CA ARG A 217 7.08 -15.52 -16.33
C ARG A 217 8.01 -15.23 -17.51
N PRO A 218 7.65 -15.60 -18.76
CA PRO A 218 8.44 -15.26 -19.96
C PRO A 218 8.67 -13.76 -20.06
N GLY A 219 9.89 -13.36 -20.36
CA GLY A 219 10.28 -11.94 -20.56
C GLY A 219 10.41 -11.12 -19.28
N LYS A 220 10.24 -11.71 -18.09
CA LYS A 220 10.45 -11.05 -16.80
C LYS A 220 11.54 -11.75 -15.97
N PRO A 221 12.31 -11.02 -15.14
CA PRO A 221 13.30 -11.62 -14.26
C PRO A 221 12.66 -12.62 -13.30
N GLU A 222 13.25 -13.83 -13.18
CA GLU A 222 12.81 -14.86 -12.24
C GLU A 222 13.27 -14.53 -10.80
N GLY A 223 12.44 -14.81 -9.79
CA GLY A 223 12.80 -14.64 -8.39
C GLY A 223 11.63 -14.36 -7.45
N PRO A 224 11.91 -13.94 -6.20
CA PRO A 224 10.89 -13.60 -5.22
C PRO A 224 10.28 -12.23 -5.53
N TYR A 225 8.95 -12.21 -5.71
CA TYR A 225 8.15 -11.02 -6.03
C TYR A 225 6.86 -10.99 -5.23
N TYR A 226 6.30 -9.80 -5.11
CA TYR A 226 4.91 -9.53 -4.81
C TYR A 226 4.17 -9.10 -6.07
N LEU A 227 2.90 -9.33 -6.10
CA LEU A 227 1.98 -8.79 -7.09
C LEU A 227 1.12 -7.74 -6.41
N VAL A 228 1.19 -6.51 -6.87
CA VAL A 228 0.43 -5.39 -6.32
C VAL A 228 -0.70 -5.09 -7.28
N HIS A 229 -1.93 -5.24 -6.80
CA HIS A 229 -3.16 -4.99 -7.53
C HIS A 229 -3.67 -3.60 -7.16
N GLU A 230 -3.88 -2.76 -8.14
CA GLU A 230 -4.34 -1.38 -7.96
C GLU A 230 -5.67 -1.20 -8.68
N THR A 231 -6.67 -0.68 -7.97
CA THR A 231 -7.94 -0.24 -8.57
C THR A 231 -7.97 1.28 -8.55
N LEU A 232 -8.16 1.88 -9.71
CA LEU A 232 -8.20 3.32 -9.88
C LEU A 232 -9.51 3.79 -10.54
N ASP A 233 -9.93 5.02 -10.21
CA ASP A 233 -10.94 5.75 -10.97
C ASP A 233 -10.30 6.30 -12.23
N THR A 234 -10.94 6.08 -13.39
CA THR A 234 -10.32 6.39 -14.70
C THR A 234 -10.41 7.86 -15.07
N ASP A 235 -11.27 8.65 -14.43
CA ASP A 235 -11.46 10.06 -14.79
C ASP A 235 -10.20 10.90 -14.50
N HIS A 236 -9.56 10.68 -13.34
CA HIS A 236 -8.35 11.41 -12.94
C HIS A 236 -7.20 10.49 -12.50
N GLY A 237 -7.34 9.16 -12.64
CA GLY A 237 -6.30 8.21 -12.28
C GLY A 237 -6.06 8.10 -10.76
N ILE A 238 -7.08 8.38 -9.95
CA ILE A 238 -6.97 8.28 -8.48
C ILE A 238 -7.06 6.82 -8.06
N ILE A 239 -6.06 6.34 -7.36
CA ILE A 239 -6.04 4.97 -6.82
C ILE A 239 -7.02 4.90 -5.64
N LEU A 240 -7.98 3.97 -5.72
CA LEU A 240 -9.02 3.77 -4.72
C LEU A 240 -8.71 2.60 -3.78
N ALA A 241 -8.06 1.57 -4.28
CA ALA A 241 -7.67 0.41 -3.49
C ALA A 241 -6.34 -0.18 -3.97
N VAL A 242 -5.59 -0.75 -3.02
CA VAL A 242 -4.32 -1.44 -3.28
C VAL A 242 -4.29 -2.72 -2.45
N THR A 243 -4.02 -3.85 -3.11
CA THR A 243 -3.84 -5.15 -2.46
C THR A 243 -2.55 -5.79 -2.93
N ALA A 244 -1.75 -6.32 -2.01
CA ALA A 244 -0.54 -7.06 -2.34
C ALA A 244 -0.75 -8.56 -2.09
N THR A 245 -0.36 -9.37 -3.08
CA THR A 245 -0.35 -10.84 -2.99
C THR A 245 1.04 -11.37 -3.28
N ALA A 246 1.27 -12.66 -2.99
CA ALA A 246 2.51 -13.32 -3.40
C ALA A 246 2.65 -13.30 -4.93
N GLY A 247 3.86 -13.08 -5.46
CA GLY A 247 4.11 -12.87 -6.90
C GLY A 247 3.77 -14.05 -7.82
N ASN A 248 3.43 -15.20 -7.25
CA ASN A 248 2.93 -16.38 -7.97
C ASN A 248 1.40 -16.54 -7.86
N SER A 249 0.70 -15.58 -7.26
CA SER A 249 -0.77 -15.55 -7.23
C SER A 249 -1.34 -15.18 -8.60
N TYR A 250 -2.58 -15.57 -8.85
CA TYR A 250 -3.31 -15.15 -10.05
C TYR A 250 -3.91 -13.76 -9.81
N ASP A 251 -3.95 -12.95 -10.86
CA ASP A 251 -4.47 -11.59 -10.84
C ASP A 251 -5.96 -11.55 -10.44
N SER A 252 -6.71 -12.59 -10.79
CA SER A 252 -8.13 -12.73 -10.49
C SER A 252 -8.46 -12.94 -9.01
N VAL A 253 -7.51 -13.39 -8.18
CA VAL A 253 -7.79 -13.77 -6.78
C VAL A 253 -8.32 -12.61 -5.94
N PRO A 254 -7.66 -11.42 -5.87
CA PRO A 254 -8.14 -10.31 -5.05
C PRO A 254 -9.19 -9.42 -5.76
N TYR A 255 -9.44 -9.63 -7.05
CA TYR A 255 -10.18 -8.68 -7.90
C TYR A 255 -11.59 -8.38 -7.38
N LEU A 256 -12.42 -9.42 -7.20
CA LEU A 256 -13.81 -9.22 -6.79
C LEU A 256 -13.91 -8.61 -5.39
N ASP A 257 -13.10 -9.09 -4.46
CA ASP A 257 -13.10 -8.57 -3.09
C ASP A 257 -12.66 -7.09 -3.07
N GLN A 258 -11.69 -6.72 -3.92
CA GLN A 258 -11.21 -5.35 -4.03
C GLN A 258 -12.25 -4.42 -4.67
N ILE A 259 -12.92 -4.84 -5.74
CA ILE A 259 -14.01 -4.07 -6.36
C ILE A 259 -15.21 -3.94 -5.41
N GLU A 260 -15.55 -5.02 -4.69
CA GLU A 260 -16.64 -5.01 -3.72
C GLU A 260 -16.35 -4.07 -2.54
N ASP A 261 -15.08 -4.04 -2.06
CA ASP A 261 -14.63 -3.12 -1.02
C ASP A 261 -14.72 -1.66 -1.48
N VAL A 262 -14.24 -1.35 -2.69
CA VAL A 262 -14.37 -0.01 -3.28
C VAL A 262 -15.82 0.40 -3.39
N HIS A 263 -16.68 -0.48 -3.93
CA HIS A 263 -18.11 -0.19 -4.13
C HIS A 263 -18.85 0.09 -2.82
N LYS A 264 -18.55 -0.68 -1.76
CA LYS A 264 -19.28 -0.59 -0.48
C LYS A 264 -18.73 0.48 0.45
N ASN A 265 -17.40 0.63 0.49
CA ASN A 265 -16.73 1.38 1.55
C ASN A 265 -16.12 2.70 1.08
N ILE A 266 -15.98 2.90 -0.24
CA ILE A 266 -15.32 4.09 -0.81
C ILE A 266 -16.29 4.89 -1.65
N ILE A 267 -16.73 4.34 -2.81
CA ILE A 267 -17.67 4.99 -3.72
C ILE A 267 -18.44 3.93 -4.52
N PRO A 268 -19.76 4.12 -4.79
CA PRO A 268 -20.51 3.23 -5.66
C PRO A 268 -19.90 3.14 -7.07
N VAL A 269 -19.49 1.94 -7.47
CA VAL A 269 -18.90 1.67 -8.80
C VAL A 269 -20.00 1.30 -9.77
N GLN A 270 -20.00 1.92 -10.97
CA GLN A 270 -20.97 1.62 -12.03
C GLN A 270 -20.41 0.57 -12.99
N ILE A 271 -19.16 0.73 -13.43
CA ILE A 271 -18.48 -0.16 -14.37
C ILE A 271 -17.09 -0.47 -13.82
N ALA A 272 -16.74 -1.76 -13.74
CA ALA A 272 -15.40 -2.21 -13.42
C ALA A 272 -14.77 -2.83 -14.66
N THR A 273 -13.53 -2.44 -14.98
CA THR A 273 -12.75 -2.95 -16.11
C THR A 273 -11.42 -3.54 -15.64
N ALA A 274 -10.97 -4.58 -16.32
CA ALA A 274 -9.66 -5.18 -16.09
C ALA A 274 -9.15 -5.82 -17.39
N ASP A 275 -7.90 -6.25 -17.43
CA ASP A 275 -7.37 -6.97 -18.58
C ASP A 275 -7.90 -8.41 -18.66
N SER A 276 -7.57 -9.14 -19.73
CA SER A 276 -8.06 -10.51 -19.95
C SER A 276 -7.54 -11.53 -18.93
N ALA A 277 -6.49 -11.21 -18.15
CA ALA A 277 -6.01 -12.07 -17.07
C ALA A 277 -6.98 -12.17 -15.89
N TYR A 278 -7.92 -11.22 -15.81
CA TYR A 278 -9.01 -11.19 -14.83
C TYR A 278 -10.31 -11.83 -15.33
N ASP A 279 -10.30 -12.38 -16.57
CA ASP A 279 -11.48 -13.02 -17.16
C ASP A 279 -11.70 -14.40 -16.54
N PHE A 280 -12.70 -14.51 -15.70
CA PHE A 280 -13.17 -15.75 -15.09
C PHE A 280 -14.69 -15.70 -14.87
N ALA A 281 -15.31 -16.87 -14.76
CA ALA A 281 -16.78 -17.02 -14.76
C ALA A 281 -17.56 -16.16 -13.75
N LEU A 282 -16.89 -15.61 -12.73
CA LEU A 282 -17.50 -14.76 -11.70
C LEU A 282 -17.33 -13.25 -11.98
N ALA A 283 -16.48 -12.84 -12.93
CA ALA A 283 -16.23 -11.43 -13.27
C ALA A 283 -17.32 -10.86 -14.22
N HIS A 284 -18.15 -11.70 -14.81
CA HIS A 284 -19.29 -11.38 -15.66
C HIS A 284 -20.60 -11.53 -14.90
#